data_d52772ff7073f2d5b84588262cb9bb4a
#
_entry.id   d52772ff7073f2d5b84588262cb9bb4a
#
_cell.length_a   1.000
_cell.length_b   1.000
_cell.length_c   1.000
_cell.angle_alpha   90.00
_cell.angle_beta   90.00
_cell.angle_gamma   90.00
#
_symmetry.space_group_name_H-M   'P 1'
#
loop_
_entity.id
_entity.type
_entity.pdbx_description
1 polymer ?
#
loop_
_entity_poly.entity_id
_entity_poly.type
_entity_poly.pdbx_seq_one_letter_code
_entity_poly.pdbx_strand_id
1 'polypeptide(L)'
;MPSNISTRLHYQHKSLIDLIDGLSDEQVRRQVNIGKWSIFENIVHLQTYQHLFIARVNQILEGTNPAFPRYSAEADPSFLDNCSLSTREILQDLITTRKDMTSGMVQFSHDDLIKTAEHPAFGKMNLLQWMNFFLLHEAHHLFTVFKLAAELKKS
;
A
#
# COMPACT_ATOMS: atom_id res chain seq x y z
N MET A 1 -17.88 5.63 8.27
CA MET A 1 -17.00 4.59 7.63
C MET A 1 -17.66 3.22 7.72
N PRO A 2 -17.80 2.43 6.62
CA PRO A 2 -18.25 1.04 6.68
C PRO A 2 -17.29 0.16 7.49
N SER A 3 -17.84 -0.75 8.31
CA SER A 3 -17.05 -1.58 9.23
C SER A 3 -16.00 -2.48 8.52
N ASN A 4 -16.33 -3.02 7.35
CA ASN A 4 -15.42 -3.84 6.56
C ASN A 4 -14.19 -3.05 6.06
N ILE A 5 -14.36 -1.79 5.68
CA ILE A 5 -13.24 -0.91 5.27
C ILE A 5 -12.39 -0.55 6.49
N SER A 6 -13.04 -0.12 7.60
CA SER A 6 -12.34 0.19 8.85
C SER A 6 -11.53 -1.01 9.36
N THR A 7 -12.10 -2.21 9.38
CA THR A 7 -11.39 -3.43 9.81
C THR A 7 -10.17 -3.72 8.95
N ARG A 8 -10.29 -3.62 7.62
CA ARG A 8 -9.17 -3.85 6.70
C ARG A 8 -8.07 -2.79 6.86
N LEU A 9 -8.42 -1.53 7.03
CA LEU A 9 -7.45 -0.46 7.30
C LEU A 9 -6.62 -0.75 8.56
N HIS A 10 -7.24 -1.27 9.62
CA HIS A 10 -6.58 -1.56 10.89
C HIS A 10 -5.72 -2.83 10.87
N TYR A 11 -6.08 -3.84 10.10
CA TYR A 11 -5.52 -5.17 10.27
C TYR A 11 -4.89 -5.80 9.03
N GLN A 12 -5.31 -5.47 7.81
CA GLN A 12 -4.89 -6.18 6.59
C GLN A 12 -3.36 -6.15 6.39
N HIS A 13 -2.72 -5.00 6.57
CA HIS A 13 -1.27 -4.85 6.41
C HIS A 13 -0.46 -5.66 7.44
N LYS A 14 -1.04 -6.01 8.59
CA LYS A 14 -0.34 -6.76 9.65
C LYS A 14 0.00 -8.18 9.22
N SER A 15 -0.77 -8.75 8.30
CA SER A 15 -0.45 -10.06 7.73
C SER A 15 0.90 -10.10 7.03
N LEU A 16 1.45 -8.94 6.61
CA LEU A 16 2.78 -8.86 6.04
C LEU A 16 3.86 -9.40 6.98
N ILE A 17 3.77 -9.08 8.28
CA ILE A 17 4.73 -9.53 9.29
C ILE A 17 4.69 -11.07 9.41
N ASP A 18 3.49 -11.64 9.49
CA ASP A 18 3.31 -13.09 9.58
C ASP A 18 3.81 -13.82 8.32
N LEU A 19 3.62 -13.20 7.14
CA LEU A 19 4.04 -13.76 5.86
C LEU A 19 5.57 -13.91 5.76
N ILE A 20 6.32 -12.92 6.26
CA ILE A 20 7.79 -12.90 6.19
C ILE A 20 8.47 -13.51 7.41
N ASP A 21 7.71 -13.88 8.43
CA ASP A 21 8.25 -14.51 9.63
C ASP A 21 9.07 -15.76 9.30
N GLY A 22 10.24 -15.88 9.94
CA GLY A 22 11.19 -16.96 9.69
C GLY A 22 12.06 -16.83 8.44
N LEU A 23 11.89 -15.75 7.64
CA LEU A 23 12.79 -15.45 6.52
C LEU A 23 13.94 -14.52 6.97
N SER A 24 15.16 -14.79 6.49
CA SER A 24 16.28 -13.86 6.66
C SER A 24 16.13 -12.63 5.78
N ASP A 25 16.84 -11.52 6.11
CA ASP A 25 16.84 -10.32 5.28
C ASP A 25 17.35 -10.62 3.85
N GLU A 26 18.35 -11.51 3.72
CA GLU A 26 18.84 -11.97 2.42
C GLU A 26 17.73 -12.65 1.61
N GLN A 27 16.94 -13.53 2.24
CA GLN A 27 15.80 -14.20 1.58
C GLN A 27 14.73 -13.19 1.18
N VAL A 28 14.39 -12.23 2.04
CA VAL A 28 13.39 -11.20 1.76
C VAL A 28 13.81 -10.33 0.56
N ARG A 29 15.11 -10.06 0.38
CA ARG A 29 15.65 -9.26 -0.73
C ARG A 29 15.96 -10.05 -1.99
N ARG A 30 15.97 -11.38 -1.91
CA ARG A 30 16.28 -12.23 -3.05
C ARG A 30 15.16 -12.22 -4.09
N GLN A 31 15.50 -11.95 -5.36
CA GLN A 31 14.59 -12.16 -6.47
C GLN A 31 14.43 -13.66 -6.72
N VAL A 32 13.26 -14.19 -6.43
CA VAL A 32 12.91 -15.60 -6.68
C VAL A 32 12.77 -15.86 -8.19
N ASN A 33 12.16 -14.92 -8.88
CA ASN A 33 11.96 -14.95 -10.32
C ASN A 33 12.76 -13.82 -10.98
N ILE A 34 13.65 -14.14 -11.92
CA ILE A 34 14.50 -13.14 -12.59
C ILE A 34 13.66 -12.04 -13.22
N GLY A 35 14.00 -10.79 -12.93
CA GLY A 35 13.32 -9.61 -13.46
C GLY A 35 11.93 -9.34 -12.87
N LYS A 36 11.57 -10.04 -11.77
CA LYS A 36 10.39 -9.75 -10.96
C LYS A 36 10.78 -9.25 -9.58
N TRP A 37 9.93 -8.46 -8.97
CA TRP A 37 10.15 -7.92 -7.64
C TRP A 37 10.33 -9.02 -6.59
N SER A 38 11.31 -8.81 -5.71
CA SER A 38 11.50 -9.56 -4.46
C SER A 38 10.37 -9.25 -3.47
N ILE A 39 10.35 -9.94 -2.33
CA ILE A 39 9.48 -9.58 -1.20
C ILE A 39 9.77 -8.15 -0.75
N PHE A 40 11.04 -7.79 -0.63
CA PHE A 40 11.46 -6.45 -0.21
C PHE A 40 10.93 -5.34 -1.13
N GLU A 41 11.06 -5.49 -2.44
CA GLU A 41 10.55 -4.51 -3.41
C GLU A 41 9.02 -4.38 -3.34
N ASN A 42 8.29 -5.48 -3.09
CA ASN A 42 6.85 -5.41 -2.83
C ASN A 42 6.53 -4.62 -1.54
N ILE A 43 7.33 -4.79 -0.46
CA ILE A 43 7.17 -4.05 0.80
C ILE A 43 7.46 -2.55 0.57
N VAL A 44 8.54 -2.22 -0.12
CA VAL A 44 8.88 -0.83 -0.49
C VAL A 44 7.76 -0.20 -1.30
N HIS A 45 7.21 -0.94 -2.28
CA HIS A 45 6.10 -0.45 -3.08
C HIS A 45 4.85 -0.17 -2.22
N LEU A 46 4.50 -1.06 -1.31
CA LEU A 46 3.36 -0.82 -0.40
C LEU A 46 3.56 0.41 0.49
N GLN A 47 4.77 0.59 1.01
CA GLN A 47 5.12 1.75 1.83
C GLN A 47 5.05 3.05 1.00
N THR A 48 5.70 3.11 -0.15
CA THR A 48 5.72 4.30 -1.02
C THR A 48 4.32 4.64 -1.53
N TYR A 49 3.57 3.62 -1.97
CA TYR A 49 2.20 3.82 -2.44
C TYR A 49 1.24 4.31 -1.35
N GLN A 50 1.46 3.91 -0.09
CA GLN A 50 0.68 4.41 1.05
C GLN A 50 0.86 5.92 1.25
N HIS A 51 2.08 6.44 1.16
CA HIS A 51 2.34 7.88 1.21
C HIS A 51 1.68 8.62 0.04
N LEU A 52 1.79 8.09 -1.16
CA LEU A 52 1.09 8.62 -2.33
C LEU A 52 -0.43 8.63 -2.13
N PHE A 53 -0.97 7.55 -1.57
CA PHE A 53 -2.42 7.46 -1.30
C PHE A 53 -2.88 8.51 -0.30
N ILE A 54 -2.12 8.76 0.78
CA ILE A 54 -2.41 9.83 1.74
C ILE A 54 -2.45 11.20 1.05
N ALA A 55 -1.46 11.48 0.19
CA ALA A 55 -1.43 12.74 -0.56
C ALA A 55 -2.66 12.89 -1.48
N ARG A 56 -3.07 11.81 -2.15
CA ARG A 56 -4.29 11.80 -2.98
C ARG A 56 -5.56 12.01 -2.16
N VAL A 57 -5.67 11.36 -1.00
CA VAL A 57 -6.81 11.55 -0.08
C VAL A 57 -6.94 13.01 0.33
N ASN A 58 -5.84 13.66 0.69
CA ASN A 58 -5.86 15.09 1.06
C ASN A 58 -6.38 15.95 -0.10
N GLN A 59 -5.94 15.71 -1.33
CA GLN A 59 -6.45 16.43 -2.51
C GLN A 59 -7.94 16.14 -2.80
N ILE A 60 -8.41 14.90 -2.59
CA ILE A 60 -9.83 14.56 -2.73
C ILE A 60 -10.67 15.33 -1.70
N LEU A 61 -10.16 15.47 -0.47
CA LEU A 61 -10.84 16.19 0.61
C LEU A 61 -11.02 17.69 0.33
N GLU A 62 -10.21 18.28 -0.56
CA GLU A 62 -10.41 19.66 -1.05
C GLU A 62 -11.70 19.81 -1.88
N GLY A 63 -12.26 18.72 -2.41
CA GLY A 63 -13.53 18.72 -3.15
C GLY A 63 -13.45 19.23 -4.58
N THR A 64 -12.24 19.38 -5.13
CA THR A 64 -11.99 19.92 -6.50
C THR A 64 -12.13 18.88 -7.62
N ASN A 65 -12.42 17.62 -7.29
CA ASN A 65 -12.44 16.48 -8.22
C ASN A 65 -11.13 16.36 -9.04
N PRO A 66 -9.97 16.21 -8.37
CA PRO A 66 -8.68 16.15 -9.08
C PRO A 66 -8.58 14.92 -9.98
N ALA A 67 -7.81 15.01 -11.08
CA ALA A 67 -7.46 13.89 -11.92
C ALA A 67 -6.04 13.42 -11.58
N PHE A 68 -5.88 12.13 -11.22
CA PHE A 68 -4.57 11.60 -10.89
C PHE A 68 -3.93 10.88 -12.08
N PRO A 69 -2.61 11.06 -12.27
CA PRO A 69 -1.88 10.31 -13.28
C PRO A 69 -1.79 8.83 -12.92
N ARG A 70 -1.54 7.99 -13.94
CA ARG A 70 -1.18 6.60 -13.71
C ARG A 70 0.12 6.53 -12.91
N TYR A 71 0.12 5.73 -11.86
CA TYR A 71 1.31 5.48 -11.04
C TYR A 71 2.13 4.33 -11.64
N SER A 72 3.47 4.49 -11.62
CA SER A 72 4.45 3.45 -11.90
C SER A 72 5.54 3.56 -10.83
N ALA A 73 5.76 2.47 -10.09
CA ALA A 73 6.76 2.46 -9.02
C ALA A 73 8.18 2.64 -9.58
N GLU A 74 8.48 2.02 -10.71
CA GLU A 74 9.81 2.10 -11.35
C GLU A 74 10.15 3.52 -11.83
N ALA A 75 9.15 4.38 -12.00
CA ALA A 75 9.33 5.78 -12.36
C ALA A 75 9.24 6.73 -11.15
N ASP A 76 8.97 6.21 -9.95
CA ASP A 76 8.86 7.00 -8.73
C ASP A 76 10.23 7.09 -8.03
N PRO A 77 10.83 8.31 -7.93
CA PRO A 77 12.08 8.48 -7.22
C PRO A 77 12.04 7.99 -5.78
N SER A 78 10.91 8.16 -5.08
CA SER A 78 10.74 7.71 -3.69
C SER A 78 10.82 6.20 -3.56
N PHE A 79 10.29 5.45 -4.53
CA PHE A 79 10.43 4.00 -4.57
C PHE A 79 11.90 3.60 -4.75
N LEU A 80 12.61 4.24 -5.70
CA LEU A 80 14.01 3.95 -5.98
C LEU A 80 14.91 4.27 -4.78
N ASP A 81 14.72 5.42 -4.16
CA ASP A 81 15.48 5.84 -2.97
C ASP A 81 15.23 4.90 -1.79
N ASN A 82 13.97 4.53 -1.54
CA ASN A 82 13.56 3.64 -0.45
C ASN A 82 14.10 2.21 -0.62
N CYS A 83 14.39 1.75 -1.84
CA CYS A 83 15.05 0.46 -2.08
C CYS A 83 16.47 0.41 -1.49
N SER A 84 17.10 1.55 -1.17
CA SER A 84 18.41 1.62 -0.50
C SER A 84 18.33 1.47 1.03
N LEU A 85 17.14 1.61 1.63
CA LEU A 85 16.94 1.52 3.06
C LEU A 85 16.90 0.05 3.55
N SER A 86 17.04 -0.16 4.86
CA SER A 86 16.89 -1.49 5.44
C SER A 86 15.42 -1.95 5.44
N THR A 87 15.19 -3.26 5.40
CA THR A 87 13.85 -3.84 5.51
C THR A 87 13.14 -3.38 6.78
N ARG A 88 13.89 -3.24 7.87
CA ARG A 88 13.36 -2.76 9.16
C ARG A 88 12.85 -1.32 9.09
N GLU A 89 13.61 -0.42 8.46
CA GLU A 89 13.20 0.99 8.31
C GLU A 89 11.93 1.10 7.49
N ILE A 90 11.84 0.40 6.37
CA ILE A 90 10.65 0.40 5.50
C ILE A 90 9.42 -0.17 6.22
N LEU A 91 9.56 -1.29 6.93
CA LEU A 91 8.45 -1.88 7.70
C LEU A 91 8.00 -0.96 8.84
N GLN A 92 8.95 -0.33 9.56
CA GLN A 92 8.63 0.59 10.64
C GLN A 92 7.83 1.79 10.12
N ASP A 93 8.25 2.38 9.00
CA ASP A 93 7.54 3.50 8.38
C ASP A 93 6.15 3.07 7.89
N LEU A 94 6.04 1.94 7.17
CA LEU A 94 4.76 1.41 6.71
C LEU A 94 3.76 1.24 7.85
N ILE A 95 4.19 0.65 8.97
CA ILE A 95 3.31 0.38 10.12
C ILE A 95 2.91 1.68 10.82
N THR A 96 3.87 2.58 11.05
CA THR A 96 3.64 3.86 11.75
C THR A 96 2.71 4.74 10.93
N THR A 97 3.03 4.92 9.65
CA THR A 97 2.21 5.71 8.72
C THR A 97 0.80 5.12 8.57
N ARG A 98 0.65 3.78 8.55
CA ARG A 98 -0.66 3.15 8.51
C ARG A 98 -1.49 3.44 9.76
N LYS A 99 -0.89 3.42 10.93
CA LYS A 99 -1.59 3.74 12.17
C LYS A 99 -2.15 5.16 12.13
N ASP A 100 -1.33 6.13 11.73
CA ASP A 100 -1.72 7.54 11.68
C ASP A 100 -2.79 7.78 10.59
N MET A 101 -2.58 7.25 9.40
CA MET A 101 -3.53 7.27 8.29
C MET A 101 -4.90 6.70 8.72
N THR A 102 -4.91 5.52 9.34
CA THR A 102 -6.14 4.87 9.76
C THR A 102 -6.87 5.69 10.81
N SER A 103 -6.15 6.23 11.80
CA SER A 103 -6.73 7.06 12.86
C SER A 103 -7.42 8.31 12.32
N GLY A 104 -6.91 8.92 11.26
CA GLY A 104 -7.56 10.04 10.57
C GLY A 104 -8.75 9.57 9.72
N MET A 105 -8.57 8.54 8.89
CA MET A 105 -9.57 8.14 7.91
C MET A 105 -10.86 7.57 8.52
N VAL A 106 -10.78 6.91 9.69
CA VAL A 106 -11.99 6.39 10.37
C VAL A 106 -12.91 7.49 10.87
N GLN A 107 -12.42 8.73 10.97
CA GLN A 107 -13.18 9.92 11.38
C GLN A 107 -13.90 10.61 10.20
N PHE A 108 -13.67 10.22 8.96
CA PHE A 108 -14.29 10.86 7.80
C PHE A 108 -15.80 10.81 7.87
N SER A 109 -16.42 11.96 7.65
CA SER A 109 -17.86 12.15 7.57
C SER A 109 -18.44 11.48 6.30
N HIS A 110 -19.75 11.40 6.21
CA HIS A 110 -20.40 10.97 4.98
C HIS A 110 -20.06 11.90 3.80
N ASP A 111 -20.04 13.22 4.06
CA ASP A 111 -19.73 14.22 3.04
C ASP A 111 -18.28 14.13 2.53
N ASP A 112 -17.35 13.72 3.38
CA ASP A 112 -15.98 13.43 2.94
C ASP A 112 -15.94 12.19 2.04
N LEU A 113 -16.61 11.13 2.43
CA LEU A 113 -16.59 9.85 1.70
C LEU A 113 -17.20 9.91 0.31
N ILE A 114 -18.08 10.89 0.02
CA ILE A 114 -18.70 11.09 -1.30
C ILE A 114 -17.90 12.04 -2.22
N LYS A 115 -16.87 12.75 -1.70
CA LYS A 115 -15.96 13.56 -2.52
C LYS A 115 -15.25 12.69 -3.56
N THR A 116 -14.97 13.24 -4.73
CA THR A 116 -14.55 12.45 -5.89
C THR A 116 -13.20 12.87 -6.45
N ALA A 117 -12.57 11.95 -7.18
CA ALA A 117 -11.41 12.18 -8.04
C ALA A 117 -11.45 11.24 -9.25
N GLU A 118 -10.76 11.62 -10.33
CA GLU A 118 -10.65 10.82 -11.54
C GLU A 118 -9.48 9.84 -11.44
N HIS A 119 -9.78 8.55 -11.62
CA HIS A 119 -8.75 7.50 -11.74
C HIS A 119 -8.47 7.23 -13.22
N PRO A 120 -7.19 7.09 -13.65
CA PRO A 120 -6.83 6.99 -15.08
C PRO A 120 -7.41 5.77 -15.79
N ALA A 121 -7.77 4.71 -15.06
CA ALA A 121 -8.35 3.49 -15.64
C ALA A 121 -9.83 3.26 -15.27
N PHE A 122 -10.30 3.80 -14.14
CA PHE A 122 -11.65 3.52 -13.62
C PHE A 122 -12.58 4.74 -13.67
N GLY A 123 -12.07 5.90 -14.15
CA GLY A 123 -12.85 7.14 -14.22
C GLY A 123 -13.16 7.71 -12.85
N LYS A 124 -14.29 8.38 -12.72
CA LYS A 124 -14.71 9.07 -11.51
C LYS A 124 -15.02 8.12 -10.37
N MET A 125 -14.30 8.25 -9.27
CA MET A 125 -14.45 7.44 -8.07
C MET A 125 -14.62 8.35 -6.85
N ASN A 126 -15.52 8.00 -5.93
CA ASN A 126 -15.62 8.68 -4.65
C ASN A 126 -14.54 8.18 -3.68
N LEU A 127 -14.32 8.93 -2.57
CA LEU A 127 -13.25 8.60 -1.61
C LEU A 127 -13.39 7.19 -1.02
N LEU A 128 -14.62 6.72 -0.76
CA LEU A 128 -14.84 5.35 -0.28
C LEU A 128 -14.39 4.30 -1.30
N GLN A 129 -14.62 4.55 -2.60
CA GLN A 129 -14.13 3.68 -3.67
C GLN A 129 -12.61 3.72 -3.79
N TRP A 130 -11.98 4.89 -3.61
CA TRP A 130 -10.53 5.03 -3.55
C TRP A 130 -9.91 4.26 -2.39
N MET A 131 -10.53 4.30 -1.21
CA MET A 131 -10.08 3.51 -0.04
C MET A 131 -10.19 2.01 -0.30
N ASN A 132 -11.29 1.57 -0.92
CA ASN A 132 -11.45 0.16 -1.28
C ASN A 132 -10.44 -0.28 -2.34
N PHE A 133 -10.17 0.56 -3.34
CA PHE A 133 -9.12 0.32 -4.35
C PHE A 133 -7.73 0.19 -3.69
N PHE A 134 -7.37 1.09 -2.77
CA PHE A 134 -6.13 1.01 -2.00
C PHE A 134 -5.99 -0.33 -1.27
N LEU A 135 -7.04 -0.78 -0.58
CA LEU A 135 -7.03 -2.04 0.15
C LEU A 135 -6.97 -3.27 -0.78
N LEU A 136 -7.58 -3.21 -1.96
CA LEU A 136 -7.49 -4.28 -2.96
C LEU A 136 -6.09 -4.33 -3.58
N HIS A 137 -5.50 -3.19 -3.85
CA HIS A 137 -4.12 -3.09 -4.33
C HIS A 137 -3.14 -3.68 -3.31
N GLU A 138 -3.28 -3.33 -2.03
CA GLU A 138 -2.48 -3.93 -0.94
C GLU A 138 -2.67 -5.46 -0.88
N ALA A 139 -3.91 -5.95 -0.94
CA ALA A 139 -4.20 -7.38 -0.92
C ALA A 139 -3.52 -8.13 -2.08
N HIS A 140 -3.44 -7.51 -3.27
CA HIS A 140 -2.71 -8.06 -4.41
C HIS A 140 -1.22 -8.28 -4.10
N HIS A 141 -0.57 -7.28 -3.50
CA HIS A 141 0.84 -7.37 -3.14
C HIS A 141 1.08 -8.32 -1.96
N LEU A 142 0.20 -8.34 -0.95
CA LEU A 142 0.25 -9.35 0.12
C LEU A 142 0.14 -10.77 -0.41
N PHE A 143 -0.74 -11.02 -1.39
CA PHE A 143 -0.83 -12.33 -2.04
C PHE A 143 0.44 -12.67 -2.85
N THR A 144 1.07 -11.69 -3.46
CA THR A 144 2.36 -11.86 -4.14
C THR A 144 3.46 -12.23 -3.13
N VAL A 145 3.56 -11.51 -2.00
CA VAL A 145 4.48 -11.81 -0.91
C VAL A 145 4.25 -13.22 -0.35
N PHE A 146 2.98 -13.61 -0.13
CA PHE A 146 2.64 -14.98 0.30
C PHE A 146 3.22 -16.05 -0.64
N LYS A 147 3.06 -15.89 -1.95
CA LYS A 147 3.60 -16.84 -2.94
C LYS A 147 5.13 -16.92 -2.88
N LEU A 148 5.81 -15.77 -2.84
CA LEU A 148 7.26 -15.70 -2.79
C LEU A 148 7.81 -16.28 -1.48
N ALA A 149 7.18 -15.96 -0.34
CA ALA A 149 7.57 -16.50 0.96
C ALA A 149 7.38 -18.03 1.02
N ALA A 150 6.28 -18.55 0.49
CA ALA A 150 6.04 -19.99 0.42
C ALA A 150 7.09 -20.73 -0.44
N GLU A 151 7.62 -20.10 -1.47
CA GLU A 151 8.69 -20.65 -2.31
C GLU A 151 10.04 -20.61 -1.57
N LEU A 152 10.37 -19.50 -0.92
CA LEU A 152 11.61 -19.33 -0.15
C LEU A 152 11.70 -20.22 1.07
N LYS A 153 10.57 -20.54 1.71
CA LYS A 153 10.53 -21.45 2.88
C LYS A 153 10.68 -22.94 2.52
N LYS A 154 10.61 -23.29 1.23
CA LYS A 154 10.84 -24.67 0.75
C LYS A 154 12.29 -24.92 0.34
N SER A 155 13.07 -23.87 0.10
CA SER A 155 14.48 -23.93 -0.31
C SER A 155 15.42 -23.82 0.89
#